data_88ef79126f7c1dbc7f5a1a80c4571a34
#
_entry.id   88ef79126f7c1dbc7f5a1a80c4571a34
#
_cell.length_a   1.000
_cell.length_b   1.000
_cell.length_c   1.000
_cell.angle_alpha   90.00
_cell.angle_beta   90.00
_cell.angle_gamma   90.00
#
_symmetry.space_group_name_H-M   'P 1'
#
loop_
_entity.id
_entity.type
_entity.pdbx_description
1 polymer ?
#
loop_
_entity_poly.entity_id
_entity_poly.type
_entity_poly.pdbx_seq_one_letter_code
_entity_poly.pdbx_strand_id
1 'polypeptide(L)'
;LYMASKKEKYLPIVLQEQNSFPGITTRWFAQKAKAVCVAFSEASNHLEKETILTGNPVRKGIAEGDKNNGINEFKMAKDHLTIFLFGGSQGSAYLNKIMDQVVSNIAGAGLQILWQTGDLEYSKYKHREAENIRIIPFIDNMADAYAISDLIICRSGALTLAEVTVCGK
;
A
#
# COMPACT_ATOMS: atom_id res chain seq x y z
N LEU A 1 9.68 -7.79 -21.17
CA LEU A 1 8.64 -8.84 -21.29
C LEU A 1 8.22 -9.05 -22.74
N TYR A 2 7.71 -8.08 -23.46
CA TYR A 2 7.26 -8.26 -24.85
C TYR A 2 8.36 -8.74 -25.81
N MET A 3 9.58 -8.21 -25.69
CA MET A 3 10.73 -8.67 -26.50
C MET A 3 11.16 -10.08 -26.14
N ALA A 4 11.08 -10.47 -24.87
CA ALA A 4 11.32 -11.83 -24.43
C ALA A 4 10.26 -12.80 -24.98
N SER A 5 8.97 -12.41 -24.91
CA SER A 5 7.86 -13.19 -25.49
C SER A 5 8.00 -13.43 -27.02
N LYS A 6 8.60 -12.49 -27.74
CA LYS A 6 8.91 -12.69 -29.18
C LYS A 6 10.01 -13.68 -29.45
N LYS A 7 11.02 -13.77 -28.57
CA LYS A 7 12.12 -14.75 -28.69
C LYS A 7 11.65 -16.16 -28.34
N GLU A 8 10.82 -16.26 -27.30
CA GLU A 8 10.23 -17.50 -26.82
C GLU A 8 8.81 -17.61 -27.43
N LYS A 9 8.67 -18.29 -28.56
CA LYS A 9 7.44 -18.36 -29.40
C LYS A 9 6.13 -18.73 -28.66
N TYR A 10 6.15 -19.00 -27.36
CA TYR A 10 5.02 -19.57 -26.61
C TYR A 10 4.71 -18.91 -25.26
N LEU A 11 5.40 -17.84 -24.86
CA LEU A 11 5.09 -17.16 -23.59
C LEU A 11 3.91 -16.20 -23.75
N PRO A 12 2.73 -16.53 -23.22
CA PRO A 12 1.59 -15.62 -23.24
C PRO A 12 1.83 -14.43 -22.31
N ILE A 13 1.46 -13.23 -22.77
CA ILE A 13 1.48 -12.03 -21.96
C ILE A 13 0.11 -11.82 -21.38
N VAL A 14 0.03 -11.62 -20.06
CA VAL A 14 -1.16 -11.14 -19.36
C VAL A 14 -0.84 -9.76 -18.78
N LEU A 15 -1.73 -8.80 -18.98
CA LEU A 15 -1.62 -7.47 -18.41
C LEU A 15 -2.62 -7.33 -17.27
N GLN A 16 -2.21 -6.59 -16.21
CA GLN A 16 -3.07 -6.17 -15.11
C GLN A 16 -3.05 -4.65 -15.04
N GLU A 17 -4.21 -4.02 -15.24
CA GLU A 17 -4.39 -2.59 -15.04
C GLU A 17 -5.07 -2.33 -13.70
N GLN A 18 -4.43 -1.53 -12.88
CA GLN A 18 -4.85 -1.27 -11.50
C GLN A 18 -5.72 -0.02 -11.35
N ASN A 19 -5.72 0.84 -12.35
CA ASN A 19 -6.37 2.14 -12.32
C ASN A 19 -7.60 2.16 -13.25
N SER A 20 -8.52 3.08 -13.00
CA SER A 20 -9.69 3.32 -13.85
C SER A 20 -9.31 3.88 -15.24
N PHE A 21 -8.17 4.58 -15.33
CA PHE A 21 -7.58 5.01 -16.61
C PHE A 21 -6.29 4.24 -16.88
N PRO A 22 -6.21 3.48 -18.00
CA PRO A 22 -5.07 2.62 -18.28
C PRO A 22 -3.79 3.40 -18.54
N GLY A 23 -2.70 2.92 -17.94
CA GLY A 23 -1.36 3.45 -18.21
C GLY A 23 -0.95 3.26 -19.67
N ILE A 24 0.02 4.06 -20.12
CA ILE A 24 0.50 4.06 -21.51
C ILE A 24 1.00 2.67 -21.94
N THR A 25 1.67 1.96 -21.03
CA THR A 25 2.17 0.61 -21.29
C THR A 25 1.03 -0.38 -21.54
N THR A 26 -0.02 -0.32 -20.71
CA THR A 26 -1.21 -1.17 -20.87
C THR A 26 -1.87 -0.91 -22.21
N ARG A 27 -2.10 0.37 -22.57
CA ARG A 27 -2.70 0.75 -23.85
C ARG A 27 -1.88 0.27 -25.08
N TRP A 28 -0.56 0.37 -25.03
CA TRP A 28 0.30 -0.03 -26.15
C TRP A 28 0.37 -1.56 -26.34
N PHE A 29 0.27 -2.31 -25.26
CA PHE A 29 0.44 -3.75 -25.32
C PHE A 29 -0.85 -4.56 -25.20
N ALA A 30 -1.99 -3.91 -24.93
CA ALA A 30 -3.27 -4.60 -24.79
C ALA A 30 -3.58 -5.54 -25.96
N GLN A 31 -3.47 -5.05 -27.20
CA GLN A 31 -3.73 -5.85 -28.41
C GLN A 31 -2.81 -7.07 -28.57
N LYS A 32 -1.60 -7.01 -28.02
CA LYS A 32 -0.59 -8.06 -28.11
C LYS A 32 -0.64 -9.02 -26.91
N ALA A 33 -1.41 -8.70 -25.90
CA ALA A 33 -1.58 -9.55 -24.73
C ALA A 33 -2.59 -10.67 -25.03
N LYS A 34 -2.38 -11.84 -24.40
CA LYS A 34 -3.35 -12.93 -24.40
C LYS A 34 -4.61 -12.55 -23.64
N ALA A 35 -4.45 -11.86 -22.49
CA ALA A 35 -5.53 -11.35 -21.69
C ALA A 35 -5.13 -10.01 -21.06
N VAL A 36 -6.13 -9.16 -20.82
CA VAL A 36 -6.00 -7.90 -20.07
C VAL A 36 -6.99 -7.94 -18.92
N CYS A 37 -6.46 -8.02 -17.71
CA CYS A 37 -7.23 -7.92 -16.47
C CYS A 37 -7.33 -6.44 -16.07
N VAL A 38 -8.49 -6.01 -15.62
CA VAL A 38 -8.71 -4.64 -15.16
C VAL A 38 -9.30 -4.62 -13.75
N ALA A 39 -8.91 -3.64 -12.97
CA ALA A 39 -9.47 -3.45 -11.63
C ALA A 39 -10.82 -2.74 -11.66
N PHE A 40 -11.05 -1.90 -12.67
CA PHE A 40 -12.25 -1.07 -12.83
C PHE A 40 -12.78 -1.23 -14.26
N SER A 41 -14.11 -1.32 -14.40
CA SER A 41 -14.78 -1.44 -15.70
C SER A 41 -14.51 -0.27 -16.63
N GLU A 42 -14.30 0.92 -16.07
CA GLU A 42 -14.02 2.16 -16.81
C GLU A 42 -12.73 2.06 -17.64
N ALA A 43 -11.73 1.29 -17.15
CA ALA A 43 -10.50 1.07 -17.88
C ALA A 43 -10.73 0.42 -19.25
N SER A 44 -11.77 -0.41 -19.37
CA SER A 44 -12.13 -1.10 -20.63
C SER A 44 -12.50 -0.13 -21.75
N ASN A 45 -13.10 1.02 -21.41
CA ASN A 45 -13.50 2.04 -22.39
C ASN A 45 -12.33 2.68 -23.15
N HIS A 46 -11.11 2.49 -22.62
CA HIS A 46 -9.88 3.06 -23.15
C HIS A 46 -8.96 2.01 -23.79
N LEU A 47 -9.45 0.79 -23.96
CA LEU A 47 -8.69 -0.34 -24.49
C LEU A 47 -9.44 -0.96 -25.68
N GLU A 48 -8.75 -1.10 -26.81
CA GLU A 48 -9.28 -1.76 -28.03
C GLU A 48 -9.18 -3.29 -27.91
N LYS A 49 -9.38 -3.83 -26.71
CA LYS A 49 -9.25 -5.27 -26.39
C LYS A 49 -10.31 -5.62 -25.36
N GLU A 50 -10.96 -6.75 -25.54
CA GLU A 50 -11.81 -7.33 -24.50
C GLU A 50 -10.99 -7.53 -23.21
N THR A 51 -11.58 -7.11 -22.09
CA THR A 51 -10.93 -7.12 -20.78
C THR A 51 -11.66 -8.03 -19.82
N ILE A 52 -10.97 -8.48 -18.78
CA ILE A 52 -11.54 -9.30 -17.72
C ILE A 52 -11.53 -8.45 -16.45
N LEU A 53 -12.71 -8.17 -15.89
CA LEU A 53 -12.84 -7.46 -14.63
C LEU A 53 -12.44 -8.40 -13.48
N THR A 54 -11.29 -8.17 -12.86
CA THR A 54 -10.73 -9.01 -11.79
C THR A 54 -10.60 -8.30 -10.46
N GLY A 55 -10.75 -6.98 -10.44
CA GLY A 55 -10.36 -6.17 -9.30
C GLY A 55 -8.83 -6.03 -9.18
N ASN A 56 -8.37 -5.35 -8.13
CA ASN A 56 -6.95 -5.26 -7.77
C ASN A 56 -6.52 -6.52 -6.99
N PRO A 57 -5.36 -7.09 -7.30
CA PRO A 57 -4.84 -8.26 -6.60
C PRO A 57 -4.29 -7.84 -5.22
N VAL A 58 -5.07 -8.00 -4.18
CA VAL A 58 -4.63 -7.81 -2.79
C VAL A 58 -3.94 -9.07 -2.27
N ARG A 59 -3.05 -8.91 -1.29
CA ARG A 59 -2.38 -10.05 -0.66
C ARG A 59 -3.38 -10.93 0.06
N LYS A 60 -3.25 -12.25 -0.12
CA LYS A 60 -4.04 -13.21 0.64
C LYS A 60 -3.77 -13.02 2.15
N GLY A 61 -4.81 -13.02 2.96
CA GLY A 61 -4.70 -12.86 4.40
C GLY A 61 -4.50 -11.41 4.88
N ILE A 62 -4.51 -10.41 3.99
CA ILE A 62 -4.28 -9.02 4.40
C ILE A 62 -5.32 -8.50 5.40
N ALA A 63 -6.55 -8.99 5.32
CA ALA A 63 -7.64 -8.66 6.25
C ALA A 63 -7.73 -9.58 7.48
N GLU A 64 -6.84 -10.58 7.57
CA GLU A 64 -6.82 -11.58 8.64
C GLU A 64 -5.82 -11.21 9.76
N GLY A 65 -5.36 -9.95 9.80
CA GLY A 65 -4.43 -9.48 10.81
C GLY A 65 -4.98 -9.59 12.25
N ASP A 66 -4.11 -9.90 13.19
CA ASP A 66 -4.46 -10.02 14.62
C ASP A 66 -4.03 -8.77 15.40
N LYS A 67 -4.99 -8.13 16.07
CA LYS A 67 -4.74 -6.91 16.84
C LYS A 67 -3.76 -7.15 17.99
N ASN A 68 -3.81 -8.29 18.69
CA ASN A 68 -2.92 -8.56 19.82
C ASN A 68 -1.49 -8.83 19.33
N ASN A 69 -1.34 -9.54 18.21
CA ASN A 69 -0.03 -9.73 17.58
C ASN A 69 0.57 -8.40 17.18
N GLY A 70 -0.19 -7.53 16.49
CA GLY A 70 0.27 -6.21 16.09
C GLY A 70 0.65 -5.32 17.29
N ILE A 71 -0.14 -5.33 18.38
CA ILE A 71 0.20 -4.62 19.62
C ILE A 71 1.56 -5.09 20.14
N ASN A 72 1.80 -6.39 20.20
CA ASN A 72 3.05 -6.96 20.70
C ASN A 72 4.23 -6.68 19.77
N GLU A 73 4.04 -6.90 18.46
CA GLU A 73 5.07 -6.71 17.43
C GLU A 73 5.54 -5.25 17.37
N PHE A 74 4.58 -4.32 17.31
CA PHE A 74 4.89 -2.90 17.20
C PHE A 74 5.03 -2.20 18.56
N LYS A 75 4.90 -2.93 19.68
CA LYS A 75 4.99 -2.39 21.05
C LYS A 75 4.05 -1.21 21.28
N MET A 76 2.81 -1.35 20.85
CA MET A 76 1.77 -0.34 21.00
C MET A 76 0.93 -0.60 22.25
N ALA A 77 0.27 0.41 22.80
CA ALA A 77 -0.65 0.26 23.91
C ALA A 77 -2.03 -0.21 23.42
N LYS A 78 -2.71 -1.04 24.21
CA LYS A 78 -3.98 -1.66 23.84
C LYS A 78 -5.15 -0.67 23.77
N ASP A 79 -5.17 0.30 24.69
CA ASP A 79 -6.33 1.16 24.94
C ASP A 79 -6.16 2.57 24.36
N HIS A 80 -5.28 2.72 23.36
CA HIS A 80 -5.03 4.00 22.69
C HIS A 80 -5.38 3.89 21.21
N LEU A 81 -5.92 4.98 20.66
CA LEU A 81 -6.16 5.08 19.22
C LEU A 81 -4.85 5.17 18.45
N THR A 82 -4.72 4.35 17.43
CA THR A 82 -3.51 4.24 16.62
C THR A 82 -3.68 4.87 15.25
N ILE A 83 -2.81 5.83 14.94
CA ILE A 83 -2.65 6.38 13.60
C ILE A 83 -1.51 5.61 12.93
N PHE A 84 -1.81 5.00 11.77
CA PHE A 84 -0.79 4.35 10.94
C PHE A 84 -0.47 5.20 9.72
N LEU A 85 0.78 5.66 9.61
CA LEU A 85 1.25 6.44 8.47
C LEU A 85 2.29 5.66 7.67
N PHE A 86 2.07 5.57 6.34
CA PHE A 86 3.04 4.98 5.42
C PHE A 86 2.94 5.56 4.00
N GLY A 87 4.07 5.65 3.33
CA GLY A 87 4.19 6.22 1.99
C GLY A 87 4.31 5.18 0.86
N GLY A 88 4.00 3.90 1.14
CA GLY A 88 4.30 2.75 0.27
C GLY A 88 5.67 2.13 0.63
N SER A 89 6.13 1.14 -0.15
CA SER A 89 7.33 0.34 0.16
C SER A 89 8.61 1.17 0.31
N GLN A 90 8.75 2.26 -0.44
CA GLN A 90 9.93 3.13 -0.37
C GLN A 90 9.73 4.34 0.56
N GLY A 91 8.57 4.44 1.22
CA GLY A 91 8.21 5.62 1.98
C GLY A 91 7.77 6.79 1.10
N SER A 92 7.55 7.93 1.74
CA SER A 92 7.23 9.21 1.08
C SER A 92 7.87 10.36 1.85
N ALA A 93 8.90 10.96 1.29
CA ALA A 93 9.61 12.09 1.90
C ALA A 93 8.65 13.26 2.23
N TYR A 94 7.60 13.46 1.42
CA TYR A 94 6.60 14.49 1.68
C TYR A 94 5.74 14.17 2.91
N LEU A 95 5.20 12.95 3.01
CA LEU A 95 4.40 12.54 4.16
C LEU A 95 5.24 12.50 5.44
N ASN A 96 6.48 12.01 5.34
CA ASN A 96 7.41 11.98 6.45
C ASN A 96 7.69 13.39 6.98
N LYS A 97 7.93 14.35 6.08
CA LYS A 97 8.17 15.75 6.45
C LYS A 97 6.97 16.38 7.16
N ILE A 98 5.74 16.10 6.70
CA ILE A 98 4.53 16.61 7.35
C ILE A 98 4.37 15.96 8.74
N MET A 99 4.51 14.63 8.82
CA MET A 99 4.39 13.92 10.10
C MET A 99 5.40 14.45 11.11
N ASP A 100 6.64 14.70 10.73
CA ASP A 100 7.69 15.25 11.61
C ASP A 100 7.28 16.58 12.26
N GLN A 101 6.50 17.42 11.58
CA GLN A 101 6.02 18.70 12.10
C GLN A 101 4.90 18.56 13.14
N VAL A 102 4.11 17.47 13.06
CA VAL A 102 2.89 17.33 13.86
C VAL A 102 2.95 16.18 14.87
N VAL A 103 3.93 15.29 14.75
CA VAL A 103 4.02 14.04 15.53
C VAL A 103 3.95 14.28 17.05
N SER A 104 4.65 15.31 17.55
CA SER A 104 4.65 15.64 18.97
C SER A 104 3.29 16.14 19.46
N ASN A 105 2.55 16.88 18.62
CA ASN A 105 1.21 17.35 18.97
C ASN A 105 0.21 16.20 19.00
N ILE A 106 0.29 15.28 18.04
CA ILE A 106 -0.56 14.08 17.98
C ILE A 106 -0.32 13.21 19.21
N ALA A 107 0.95 12.92 19.52
CA ALA A 107 1.33 12.15 20.68
C ALA A 107 0.90 12.81 22.01
N GLY A 108 1.03 14.13 22.10
CA GLY A 108 0.58 14.91 23.25
C GLY A 108 -0.94 14.93 23.44
N ALA A 109 -1.71 14.61 22.40
CA ALA A 109 -3.17 14.42 22.48
C ALA A 109 -3.60 13.03 22.97
N GLY A 110 -2.66 12.17 23.38
CA GLY A 110 -2.94 10.81 23.85
C GLY A 110 -3.15 9.79 22.76
N LEU A 111 -2.81 10.11 21.51
CA LEU A 111 -2.83 9.20 20.39
C LEU A 111 -1.48 8.50 20.23
N GLN A 112 -1.48 7.30 19.68
CA GLN A 112 -0.24 6.63 19.32
C GLN A 112 -0.06 6.55 17.79
N ILE A 113 1.20 6.45 17.36
CA ILE A 113 1.57 6.55 15.96
C ILE A 113 2.45 5.36 15.59
N LEU A 114 2.02 4.60 14.58
CA LEU A 114 2.85 3.66 13.85
C LEU A 114 3.27 4.33 12.54
N TRP A 115 4.58 4.58 12.38
CA TRP A 115 5.08 5.35 11.25
C TRP A 115 6.12 4.56 10.46
N GLN A 116 5.76 4.13 9.24
CA GLN A 116 6.70 3.54 8.29
C GLN A 116 7.31 4.64 7.40
N THR A 117 8.59 4.89 7.58
CA THR A 117 9.31 5.97 6.89
C THR A 117 9.84 5.59 5.51
N GLY A 118 10.09 4.30 5.25
CA GLY A 118 10.96 3.80 4.19
C GLY A 118 12.44 3.78 4.65
N ASP A 119 13.22 2.84 4.10
CA ASP A 119 14.62 2.62 4.50
C ASP A 119 15.49 3.87 4.37
N LEU A 120 15.33 4.61 3.27
CA LEU A 120 16.16 5.79 2.97
C LEU A 120 15.95 6.95 3.95
N GLU A 121 14.77 7.08 4.52
CA GLU A 121 14.42 8.20 5.39
C GLU A 121 14.44 7.82 6.88
N TYR A 122 14.54 6.53 7.22
CA TYR A 122 14.45 6.05 8.60
C TYR A 122 15.45 6.73 9.55
N SER A 123 16.72 6.82 9.17
CA SER A 123 17.76 7.41 9.99
C SER A 123 17.47 8.87 10.36
N LYS A 124 16.73 9.59 9.51
CA LYS A 124 16.37 10.99 9.71
C LYS A 124 15.31 11.18 10.77
N TYR A 125 14.36 10.23 10.89
CA TYR A 125 13.20 10.38 11.76
C TYR A 125 13.23 9.51 13.01
N LYS A 126 14.08 8.46 13.09
CA LYS A 126 14.15 7.53 14.23
C LYS A 126 14.30 8.21 15.59
N HIS A 127 14.88 9.42 15.64
CA HIS A 127 15.06 10.18 16.87
C HIS A 127 13.74 10.70 17.47
N ARG A 128 12.64 10.65 16.70
CA ARG A 128 11.28 10.97 17.16
C ARG A 128 10.59 9.80 17.87
N GLU A 129 11.23 8.64 17.93
CA GLU A 129 10.65 7.47 18.62
C GLU A 129 10.44 7.76 20.09
N ALA A 130 9.26 7.40 20.62
CA ALA A 130 8.84 7.63 21.99
C ALA A 130 7.91 6.50 22.44
N GLU A 131 7.41 6.53 23.66
CA GLU A 131 6.52 5.49 24.20
C GLU A 131 5.29 5.25 23.31
N ASN A 132 4.67 6.32 22.81
CA ASN A 132 3.51 6.28 21.94
C ASN A 132 3.81 6.59 20.45
N ILE A 133 5.09 6.60 20.07
CA ILE A 133 5.52 6.81 18.69
C ILE A 133 6.46 5.68 18.28
N ARG A 134 6.03 4.83 17.37
CA ARG A 134 6.84 3.76 16.81
C ARG A 134 7.23 4.09 15.38
N ILE A 135 8.53 4.12 15.11
CA ILE A 135 9.09 4.43 13.80
C ILE A 135 9.81 3.21 13.24
N ILE A 136 9.39 2.77 12.05
CA ILE A 136 9.89 1.54 11.43
C ILE A 136 10.28 1.86 9.97
N PRO A 137 11.43 1.37 9.49
CA PRO A 137 11.83 1.59 8.10
C PRO A 137 10.88 0.89 7.12
N PHE A 138 10.54 -0.37 7.40
CA PHE A 138 9.66 -1.17 6.57
C PHE A 138 8.87 -2.16 7.42
N ILE A 139 7.58 -2.34 7.11
CA ILE A 139 6.68 -3.28 7.79
C ILE A 139 6.39 -4.44 6.85
N ASP A 140 6.83 -5.63 7.22
CA ASP A 140 6.54 -6.87 6.50
C ASP A 140 5.11 -7.36 6.76
N ASN A 141 4.72 -7.34 8.03
CA ASN A 141 3.40 -7.78 8.49
C ASN A 141 2.38 -6.65 8.43
N MET A 142 2.00 -6.26 7.22
CA MET A 142 0.99 -5.22 7.00
C MET A 142 -0.40 -5.59 7.54
N ALA A 143 -0.73 -6.90 7.60
CA ALA A 143 -2.03 -7.34 8.12
C ALA A 143 -2.22 -6.93 9.58
N ASP A 144 -1.24 -7.19 10.43
CA ASP A 144 -1.29 -6.81 11.84
C ASP A 144 -1.17 -5.29 12.04
N ALA A 145 -0.41 -4.60 11.16
CA ALA A 145 -0.37 -3.14 11.17
C ALA A 145 -1.75 -2.53 10.85
N TYR A 146 -2.46 -3.07 9.87
CA TYR A 146 -3.86 -2.67 9.60
C TYR A 146 -4.78 -3.03 10.77
N ALA A 147 -4.62 -4.22 11.38
CA ALA A 147 -5.49 -4.65 12.47
C ALA A 147 -5.45 -3.73 13.70
N ILE A 148 -4.27 -3.18 14.04
CA ILE A 148 -4.13 -2.25 15.17
C ILE A 148 -4.53 -0.81 14.84
N SER A 149 -4.66 -0.46 13.57
CA SER A 149 -4.86 0.92 13.14
C SER A 149 -6.33 1.35 13.25
N ASP A 150 -6.57 2.52 13.80
CA ASP A 150 -7.89 3.16 13.82
C ASP A 150 -8.00 4.20 12.71
N LEU A 151 -6.89 4.85 12.34
CA LEU A 151 -6.80 5.79 11.23
C LEU A 151 -5.56 5.49 10.39
N ILE A 152 -5.72 5.51 9.08
CA ILE A 152 -4.63 5.30 8.12
C ILE A 152 -4.37 6.57 7.33
N ILE A 153 -3.11 7.00 7.29
CA ILE A 153 -2.61 8.07 6.45
C ILE A 153 -1.63 7.46 5.44
N CYS A 154 -1.99 7.48 4.18
CA CYS A 154 -1.17 6.88 3.13
C CYS A 154 -1.24 7.64 1.81
N ARG A 155 -0.41 7.23 0.84
CA ARG A 155 -0.58 7.68 -0.55
C ARG A 155 -1.71 6.89 -1.22
N SER A 156 -2.42 7.54 -2.14
CA SER A 156 -3.53 6.96 -2.93
C SER A 156 -3.06 5.98 -4.02
N GLY A 157 -2.12 5.08 -3.70
CA GLY A 157 -1.73 4.01 -4.61
C GLY A 157 -2.86 2.99 -4.78
N ALA A 158 -3.08 2.51 -6.01
CA ALA A 158 -4.22 1.64 -6.33
C ALA A 158 -4.27 0.36 -5.45
N LEU A 159 -3.13 -0.31 -5.25
CA LEU A 159 -3.07 -1.48 -4.36
C LEU A 159 -3.23 -1.10 -2.89
N THR A 160 -2.67 0.02 -2.46
CA THR A 160 -2.84 0.51 -1.07
C THR A 160 -4.31 0.74 -0.75
N LEU A 161 -5.04 1.45 -1.63
CA LEU A 161 -6.47 1.69 -1.45
C LEU A 161 -7.26 0.38 -1.45
N ALA A 162 -6.92 -0.56 -2.33
CA ALA A 162 -7.57 -1.87 -2.35
C ALA A 162 -7.35 -2.64 -1.04
N GLU A 163 -6.13 -2.66 -0.50
CA GLU A 163 -5.81 -3.31 0.77
C GLU A 163 -6.56 -2.64 1.94
N VAL A 164 -6.51 -1.31 2.04
CA VAL A 164 -7.21 -0.52 3.09
C VAL A 164 -8.71 -0.80 3.06
N THR A 165 -9.32 -0.81 1.87
CA THR A 165 -10.75 -1.11 1.69
C THR A 165 -11.10 -2.53 2.13
N VAL A 166 -10.31 -3.54 1.74
CA VAL A 166 -10.53 -4.94 2.13
C VAL A 166 -10.39 -5.13 3.64
N CYS A 167 -9.50 -4.37 4.28
CA CYS A 167 -9.34 -4.37 5.75
C CYS A 167 -10.44 -3.58 6.48
N GLY A 168 -11.38 -2.95 5.78
CA GLY A 168 -12.45 -2.15 6.38
C GLY A 168 -11.96 -0.89 7.08
N LYS A 169 -10.90 -0.27 6.56
CA LYS A 169 -10.27 0.92 7.14
C LYS A 169 -10.55 2.17 6.32
#